data_cb55ae73f5a3c60146534f050d166ef5
#
_entry.id   cb55ae73f5a3c60146534f050d166ef5
#
_cell.length_a   1.000
_cell.length_b   1.000
_cell.length_c   1.000
_cell.angle_alpha   90.00
_cell.angle_beta   90.00
_cell.angle_gamma   90.00
#
_symmetry.space_group_name_H-M   'P 1'
#
loop_
_entity.id
_entity.type
_entity.pdbx_description
1 polymer ?
#
loop_
_entity_poly.entity_id
_entity_poly.type
_entity_poly.pdbx_seq_one_letter_code
_entity_poly.pdbx_strand_id
1 'polypeptide(L)'
;FPEEWNDKKSAIIVSNRNSRQAHLQLIQSKIDWEMKQMQRIIRDKDAEGIPYTIDDIAKDIQQLPPSQSVFAFFRQQIAKKEQMQCIGTKSNYTSAANRFMEFRNQEDLTFSQMTREMMEMYQAWLWNRGVGQNTVAFYLRTLRTLYNKAVEAGQAPPNDIFAHVQTSNVRTAKRAITVKDIRKIEKLDLPTDSSLDKARDLFLLSFYLRGMAFVDMAFLKKTDLKCGLVSYNRRKTHQNLNIEWMKPMQAIIDKYAEQTKESPYLLPILTGKESSPYTAYRKVEHNTNYNLKKIGEM
;
A
#
# COMPACT_ATOMS: atom_id res chain seq x y z
N PHE A 1 33.96 2.29 -16.11
CA PHE A 1 35.37 2.49 -16.48
C PHE A 1 36.16 1.25 -16.09
N PRO A 2 37.33 0.92 -16.78
CA PRO A 2 38.14 -0.26 -16.46
C PRO A 2 38.58 -0.35 -14.99
N GLU A 3 38.85 0.77 -14.33
CA GLU A 3 39.23 0.85 -12.92
C GLU A 3 38.08 0.52 -11.96
N GLU A 4 36.86 0.48 -12.43
CA GLU A 4 35.67 0.10 -11.64
C GLU A 4 35.43 -1.42 -11.68
N TRP A 5 36.28 -2.21 -12.35
CA TRP A 5 36.16 -3.67 -12.43
C TRP A 5 37.31 -4.37 -11.68
N ASN A 6 36.98 -5.39 -10.94
CA ASN A 6 37.92 -6.25 -10.23
C ASN A 6 38.01 -7.62 -10.91
N ASP A 7 39.05 -7.86 -11.70
CA ASP A 7 39.23 -9.11 -12.44
C ASP A 7 39.28 -10.34 -11.53
N LYS A 8 39.93 -10.22 -10.37
CA LYS A 8 40.08 -11.36 -9.42
C LYS A 8 38.76 -11.79 -8.80
N LYS A 9 37.80 -10.87 -8.65
CA LYS A 9 36.48 -11.12 -8.06
C LYS A 9 35.40 -11.21 -9.12
N SER A 10 35.70 -10.94 -10.39
CA SER A 10 34.72 -10.81 -11.48
C SER A 10 33.52 -9.93 -11.09
N ALA A 11 33.80 -8.79 -10.47
CA ALA A 11 32.79 -7.92 -9.87
C ALA A 11 33.18 -6.44 -10.00
N ILE A 12 32.15 -5.58 -9.97
CA ILE A 12 32.35 -4.13 -9.97
C ILE A 12 32.80 -3.67 -8.57
N ILE A 13 33.76 -2.74 -8.57
CA ILE A 13 34.25 -2.10 -7.34
C ILE A 13 33.24 -1.04 -6.92
N VAL A 14 32.39 -1.38 -5.94
CA VAL A 14 31.42 -0.44 -5.37
C VAL A 14 32.04 0.23 -4.14
N SER A 15 32.29 1.54 -4.20
CA SER A 15 32.82 2.31 -3.10
C SER A 15 31.82 3.36 -2.63
N ASN A 16 31.62 3.47 -1.31
CA ASN A 16 30.72 4.47 -0.70
C ASN A 16 31.13 5.94 -0.99
N ARG A 17 32.31 6.15 -1.54
CA ARG A 17 32.83 7.49 -1.90
C ARG A 17 32.60 7.86 -3.37
N ASN A 18 32.07 6.94 -4.18
CA ASN A 18 31.83 7.19 -5.59
C ASN A 18 30.45 7.83 -5.80
N SER A 19 30.41 8.97 -6.51
CA SER A 19 29.15 9.64 -6.89
C SER A 19 28.23 8.78 -7.75
N ARG A 20 28.78 7.76 -8.42
CA ARG A 20 28.06 6.79 -9.24
C ARG A 20 27.71 5.49 -8.51
N GLN A 21 27.86 5.44 -7.19
CA GLN A 21 27.67 4.22 -6.41
C GLN A 21 26.34 3.51 -6.69
N ALA A 22 25.24 4.23 -6.73
CA ALA A 22 23.91 3.66 -7.01
C ALA A 22 23.84 3.02 -8.41
N HIS A 23 24.45 3.65 -9.40
CA HIS A 23 24.53 3.13 -10.76
C HIS A 23 25.43 1.88 -10.84
N LEU A 24 26.57 1.89 -10.18
CA LEU A 24 27.50 0.74 -10.13
C LEU A 24 26.86 -0.46 -9.40
N GLN A 25 26.13 -0.22 -8.33
CA GLN A 25 25.35 -1.27 -7.64
C GLN A 25 24.28 -1.87 -8.54
N LEU A 26 23.60 -1.05 -9.34
CA LEU A 26 22.59 -1.53 -10.30
C LEU A 26 23.22 -2.42 -11.37
N ILE A 27 24.38 -2.01 -11.94
CA ILE A 27 25.12 -2.81 -12.94
C ILE A 27 25.56 -4.13 -12.31
N GLN A 28 26.14 -4.12 -11.10
CA GLN A 28 26.55 -5.35 -10.41
C GLN A 28 25.33 -6.28 -10.17
N SER A 29 24.23 -5.74 -9.70
CA SER A 29 23.01 -6.53 -9.50
C SER A 29 22.48 -7.15 -10.79
N LYS A 30 22.64 -6.45 -11.92
CA LYS A 30 22.27 -6.99 -13.25
C LYS A 30 23.19 -8.15 -13.65
N ILE A 31 24.51 -7.98 -13.47
CA ILE A 31 25.49 -9.06 -13.72
C ILE A 31 25.17 -10.27 -12.86
N ASP A 32 24.93 -10.08 -11.56
CA ASP A 32 24.61 -11.17 -10.63
C ASP A 32 23.31 -11.89 -11.03
N TRP A 33 22.31 -11.14 -11.52
CA TRP A 33 21.08 -11.74 -12.03
C TRP A 33 21.31 -12.57 -13.28
N GLU A 34 22.04 -12.05 -14.27
CA GLU A 34 22.39 -12.78 -15.50
C GLU A 34 23.19 -14.05 -15.18
N MET A 35 24.16 -13.96 -14.26
CA MET A 35 24.94 -15.12 -13.80
C MET A 35 24.06 -16.20 -13.15
N LYS A 36 23.07 -15.80 -12.34
CA LYS A 36 22.10 -16.74 -11.74
C LYS A 36 21.23 -17.44 -12.79
N GLN A 37 20.80 -16.71 -13.82
CA GLN A 37 20.03 -17.33 -14.92
C GLN A 37 20.91 -18.34 -15.69
N MET A 38 22.15 -17.97 -16.00
CA MET A 38 23.12 -18.87 -16.64
C MET A 38 23.35 -20.15 -15.82
N GLN A 39 23.59 -20.01 -14.52
CA GLN A 39 23.77 -21.16 -13.62
C GLN A 39 22.53 -22.04 -13.54
N ARG A 40 21.33 -21.47 -13.67
CA ARG A 40 20.09 -22.23 -13.72
C ARG A 40 20.01 -23.07 -14.99
N ILE A 41 20.24 -22.47 -16.16
CA ILE A 41 20.24 -23.16 -17.46
C ILE A 41 21.24 -24.32 -17.44
N ILE A 42 22.45 -24.07 -16.94
CA ILE A 42 23.50 -25.11 -16.82
C ILE A 42 23.00 -26.27 -15.97
N ARG A 43 22.48 -26.00 -14.77
CA ARG A 43 21.96 -27.06 -13.87
C ARG A 43 20.81 -27.84 -14.50
N ASP A 44 19.90 -27.19 -15.20
CA ASP A 44 18.79 -27.84 -15.86
C ASP A 44 19.29 -28.78 -16.98
N LYS A 45 20.24 -28.33 -17.81
CA LYS A 45 20.88 -29.18 -18.84
C LYS A 45 21.69 -30.34 -18.26
N ASP A 46 22.45 -30.09 -17.19
CA ASP A 46 23.20 -31.15 -16.49
C ASP A 46 22.25 -32.20 -15.91
N ALA A 47 21.12 -31.78 -15.33
CA ALA A 47 20.10 -32.69 -14.76
C ALA A 47 19.41 -33.53 -15.84
N GLU A 48 19.24 -32.99 -17.05
CA GLU A 48 18.64 -33.69 -18.20
C GLU A 48 19.68 -34.48 -19.01
N GLY A 49 20.98 -34.37 -18.70
CA GLY A 49 22.07 -35.04 -19.42
C GLY A 49 22.27 -34.52 -20.85
N ILE A 50 21.83 -33.30 -21.14
CA ILE A 50 21.93 -32.67 -22.47
C ILE A 50 23.29 -32.05 -22.61
N PRO A 51 24.13 -32.48 -23.62
CA PRO A 51 25.39 -31.82 -23.90
C PRO A 51 25.17 -30.41 -24.44
N TYR A 52 25.95 -29.45 -23.99
CA TYR A 52 25.83 -28.05 -24.39
C TYR A 52 27.20 -27.39 -24.64
N THR A 53 27.20 -26.37 -25.48
CA THR A 53 28.30 -25.47 -25.69
C THR A 53 28.02 -24.12 -25.03
N ILE A 54 29.03 -23.24 -24.95
CA ILE A 54 28.87 -21.86 -24.49
C ILE A 54 27.85 -21.10 -25.36
N ASP A 55 27.86 -21.36 -26.66
CA ASP A 55 26.96 -20.72 -27.62
C ASP A 55 25.49 -21.18 -27.39
N ASP A 56 25.30 -22.43 -27.02
CA ASP A 56 23.96 -22.96 -26.68
C ASP A 56 23.41 -22.27 -25.42
N ILE A 57 24.28 -22.11 -24.40
CA ILE A 57 23.86 -21.36 -23.18
C ILE A 57 23.56 -19.91 -23.51
N ALA A 58 24.38 -19.25 -24.35
CA ALA A 58 24.14 -17.87 -24.77
C ALA A 58 22.82 -17.72 -25.54
N LYS A 59 22.50 -18.68 -26.43
CA LYS A 59 21.22 -18.73 -27.13
C LYS A 59 20.04 -18.96 -26.17
N ASP A 60 20.17 -19.87 -25.21
CA ASP A 60 19.14 -20.16 -24.24
C ASP A 60 18.91 -18.97 -23.30
N ILE A 61 19.95 -18.22 -22.96
CA ILE A 61 19.78 -16.95 -22.20
C ILE A 61 19.00 -15.92 -23.02
N GLN A 62 19.26 -15.81 -24.33
CA GLN A 62 18.53 -14.92 -25.23
C GLN A 62 17.10 -15.39 -25.49
N GLN A 63 16.88 -16.71 -25.46
CA GLN A 63 15.61 -17.38 -25.66
C GLN A 63 14.93 -17.77 -24.34
N LEU A 64 15.46 -17.32 -23.17
CA LEU A 64 14.78 -17.55 -21.91
C LEU A 64 13.29 -17.30 -22.11
N PRO A 65 12.43 -18.31 -21.86
CA PRO A 65 11.01 -18.15 -22.07
C PRO A 65 10.60 -16.88 -21.34
N PRO A 66 9.72 -16.06 -21.92
CA PRO A 66 9.32 -14.82 -21.31
C PRO A 66 8.90 -15.12 -19.88
N SER A 67 9.83 -14.91 -18.98
CA SER A 67 9.69 -15.29 -17.58
C SER A 67 8.49 -14.56 -17.07
N GLN A 68 7.45 -15.31 -16.91
CA GLN A 68 6.24 -15.03 -16.19
C GLN A 68 5.55 -13.69 -16.52
N SER A 69 4.34 -13.82 -16.97
CA SER A 69 3.34 -12.78 -17.11
C SER A 69 3.38 -11.81 -15.94
N VAL A 70 3.58 -10.54 -16.22
CA VAL A 70 3.52 -9.45 -15.24
C VAL A 70 2.17 -9.46 -14.53
N PHE A 71 1.08 -9.67 -15.28
CA PHE A 71 -0.25 -9.68 -14.72
C PHE A 71 -0.50 -10.90 -13.82
N ALA A 72 0.02 -12.07 -14.19
CA ALA A 72 -0.07 -13.26 -13.35
C ALA A 72 0.71 -13.07 -12.05
N PHE A 73 1.92 -12.49 -12.11
CA PHE A 73 2.70 -12.17 -10.92
C PHE A 73 1.98 -11.17 -10.01
N PHE A 74 1.39 -10.11 -10.58
CA PHE A 74 0.63 -9.14 -9.78
C PHE A 74 -0.55 -9.79 -9.07
N ARG A 75 -1.32 -10.65 -9.77
CA ARG A 75 -2.42 -11.42 -9.17
C ARG A 75 -1.93 -12.34 -8.04
N GLN A 76 -0.78 -13.00 -8.23
CA GLN A 76 -0.16 -13.83 -7.19
C GLN A 76 0.21 -13.01 -5.95
N GLN A 77 0.83 -11.83 -6.11
CA GLN A 77 1.17 -10.95 -4.99
C GLN A 77 -0.09 -10.42 -4.27
N ILE A 78 -1.15 -10.13 -5.00
CA ILE A 78 -2.45 -9.72 -4.45
C ILE A 78 -3.05 -10.86 -3.61
N ALA A 79 -3.10 -12.09 -4.15
CA ALA A 79 -3.59 -13.27 -3.44
C ALA A 79 -2.77 -13.57 -2.17
N LYS A 80 -1.44 -13.45 -2.25
CA LYS A 80 -0.56 -13.60 -1.08
C LYS A 80 -0.90 -12.58 0.03
N LYS A 81 -1.21 -11.32 -0.33
CA LYS A 81 -1.62 -10.31 0.65
C LYS A 81 -3.00 -10.58 1.25
N GLU A 82 -3.89 -11.19 0.50
CA GLU A 82 -5.18 -11.66 1.00
C GLU A 82 -5.02 -12.77 2.04
N GLN A 83 -4.24 -13.80 1.72
CA GLN A 83 -3.93 -14.89 2.66
C GLN A 83 -3.28 -14.40 3.95
N MET A 84 -2.42 -13.36 3.84
CA MET A 84 -1.79 -12.71 5.00
C MET A 84 -2.72 -11.75 5.76
N GLN A 85 -4.00 -11.65 5.40
CA GLN A 85 -4.97 -10.72 5.99
C GLN A 85 -4.54 -9.23 5.90
N CYS A 86 -3.61 -8.89 4.98
CA CYS A 86 -3.14 -7.53 4.74
C CYS A 86 -4.08 -6.79 3.77
N ILE A 87 -5.35 -6.60 4.16
CA ILE A 87 -6.43 -6.15 3.28
C ILE A 87 -6.14 -4.77 2.67
N GLY A 88 -5.56 -3.83 3.42
CA GLY A 88 -5.18 -2.51 2.90
C GLY A 88 -4.12 -2.59 1.80
N THR A 89 -3.09 -3.43 1.98
CA THR A 89 -2.04 -3.63 0.97
C THR A 89 -2.59 -4.38 -0.25
N LYS A 90 -3.46 -5.40 -0.04
CA LYS A 90 -4.20 -6.06 -1.13
C LYS A 90 -4.94 -5.04 -1.98
N SER A 91 -5.74 -4.17 -1.37
CA SER A 91 -6.50 -3.12 -2.07
C SER A 91 -5.61 -2.18 -2.88
N ASN A 92 -4.47 -1.77 -2.30
CA ASN A 92 -3.49 -0.92 -2.97
C ASN A 92 -2.88 -1.60 -4.20
N TYR A 93 -2.47 -2.87 -4.06
CA TYR A 93 -1.92 -3.66 -5.16
C TYR A 93 -2.95 -3.87 -6.26
N THR A 94 -4.19 -4.23 -5.89
CA THR A 94 -5.30 -4.39 -6.83
C THR A 94 -5.57 -3.12 -7.61
N SER A 95 -5.65 -1.97 -6.93
CA SER A 95 -5.90 -0.68 -7.58
C SER A 95 -4.80 -0.31 -8.58
N ALA A 96 -3.53 -0.48 -8.21
CA ALA A 96 -2.40 -0.15 -9.09
C ALA A 96 -2.30 -1.14 -10.27
N ALA A 97 -2.47 -2.44 -10.02
CA ALA A 97 -2.45 -3.47 -11.06
C ALA A 97 -3.58 -3.26 -12.08
N ASN A 98 -4.82 -3.06 -11.62
CA ASN A 98 -5.96 -2.83 -12.51
C ASN A 98 -5.77 -1.58 -13.37
N ARG A 99 -5.23 -0.50 -12.81
CA ARG A 99 -4.97 0.73 -13.56
C ARG A 99 -3.85 0.55 -14.59
N PHE A 100 -2.84 -0.26 -14.30
CA PHE A 100 -1.80 -0.59 -15.27
C PHE A 100 -2.31 -1.55 -16.36
N MET A 101 -3.13 -2.54 -16.00
CA MET A 101 -3.79 -3.43 -16.96
C MET A 101 -4.71 -2.65 -17.91
N GLU A 102 -5.44 -1.64 -17.41
CA GLU A 102 -6.26 -0.74 -18.23
C GLU A 102 -5.42 0.06 -19.24
N PHE A 103 -4.28 0.62 -18.81
CA PHE A 103 -3.32 1.29 -19.70
C PHE A 103 -2.84 0.37 -20.81
N ARG A 104 -2.65 -0.90 -20.51
CA ARG A 104 -2.22 -1.94 -21.46
C ARG A 104 -3.37 -2.54 -22.27
N ASN A 105 -4.59 -2.01 -22.18
CA ASN A 105 -5.78 -2.60 -22.82
C ASN A 105 -6.00 -4.09 -22.51
N GLN A 106 -5.62 -4.54 -21.31
CA GLN A 106 -5.62 -5.92 -20.83
C GLN A 106 -4.61 -6.84 -21.56
N GLU A 107 -3.73 -6.29 -22.38
CA GLU A 107 -2.65 -7.04 -23.02
C GLU A 107 -1.52 -7.25 -22.02
N ASP A 108 -1.27 -8.51 -21.68
CA ASP A 108 -0.19 -8.90 -20.79
C ASP A 108 1.18 -8.69 -21.44
N LEU A 109 2.20 -8.67 -20.59
CA LEU A 109 3.59 -8.50 -21.02
C LEU A 109 4.52 -9.25 -20.08
N THR A 110 5.77 -9.38 -20.50
CA THR A 110 6.85 -9.92 -19.66
C THR A 110 7.59 -8.80 -18.93
N PHE A 111 8.29 -9.13 -17.84
CA PHE A 111 9.11 -8.15 -17.12
C PHE A 111 10.23 -7.54 -17.97
N SER A 112 10.74 -8.28 -18.95
CA SER A 112 11.75 -7.77 -19.91
C SER A 112 11.18 -6.70 -20.84
N GLN A 113 9.88 -6.72 -21.09
CA GLN A 113 9.18 -5.72 -21.90
C GLN A 113 8.78 -4.46 -21.10
N MET A 114 8.88 -4.49 -19.77
CA MET A 114 8.67 -3.29 -18.96
C MET A 114 9.87 -2.37 -19.07
N THR A 115 9.75 -1.34 -19.89
CA THR A 115 10.82 -0.35 -20.13
C THR A 115 10.56 0.95 -19.37
N ARG A 116 11.59 1.81 -19.34
CA ARG A 116 11.49 3.16 -18.77
C ARG A 116 10.49 4.00 -19.55
N GLU A 117 10.56 3.96 -20.88
CA GLU A 117 9.65 4.67 -21.77
C GLU A 117 8.20 4.27 -21.52
N MET A 118 7.94 2.98 -21.28
CA MET A 118 6.61 2.50 -20.94
C MET A 118 6.12 3.13 -19.63
N MET A 119 6.97 3.28 -18.61
CA MET A 119 6.57 3.91 -17.34
C MET A 119 6.32 5.40 -17.51
N GLU A 120 7.09 6.10 -18.34
CA GLU A 120 6.85 7.49 -18.71
C GLU A 120 5.53 7.67 -19.48
N MET A 121 5.26 6.79 -20.45
CA MET A 121 3.98 6.76 -21.18
C MET A 121 2.79 6.48 -20.26
N TYR A 122 2.94 5.54 -19.32
CA TYR A 122 1.91 5.25 -18.33
C TYR A 122 1.63 6.46 -17.43
N GLN A 123 2.66 7.16 -16.98
CA GLN A 123 2.51 8.40 -16.21
C GLN A 123 1.76 9.47 -17.02
N ALA A 124 2.15 9.70 -18.27
CA ALA A 124 1.48 10.65 -19.15
C ALA A 124 0.01 10.27 -19.40
N TRP A 125 -0.28 8.99 -19.59
CA TRP A 125 -1.64 8.47 -19.75
C TRP A 125 -2.50 8.72 -18.51
N LEU A 126 -1.94 8.57 -17.29
CA LEU A 126 -2.64 8.89 -16.05
C LEU A 126 -2.95 10.40 -15.95
N TRP A 127 -2.01 11.27 -16.31
CA TRP A 127 -2.22 12.72 -16.30
C TRP A 127 -3.29 13.15 -17.30
N ASN A 128 -3.26 12.60 -18.52
CA ASN A 128 -4.25 12.89 -19.56
C ASN A 128 -5.69 12.49 -19.15
N ARG A 129 -5.83 11.57 -18.19
CA ARG A 129 -7.11 11.20 -17.57
C ARG A 129 -7.47 12.05 -16.35
N GLY A 130 -6.75 13.12 -16.06
CA GLY A 130 -7.00 14.01 -14.93
C GLY A 130 -6.67 13.41 -13.57
N VAL A 131 -5.85 12.34 -13.52
CA VAL A 131 -5.44 11.74 -12.24
C VAL A 131 -4.51 12.67 -11.49
N GLY A 132 -4.85 13.00 -10.25
CA GLY A 132 -4.05 13.91 -9.43
C GLY A 132 -2.63 13.38 -9.12
N GLN A 133 -1.65 14.29 -9.02
CA GLN A 133 -0.21 13.98 -8.88
C GLN A 133 0.11 12.94 -7.80
N ASN A 134 -0.48 13.05 -6.61
CA ASN A 134 -0.24 12.10 -5.52
C ASN A 134 -0.84 10.71 -5.78
N THR A 135 -1.90 10.63 -6.58
CA THR A 135 -2.49 9.35 -7.01
C THR A 135 -1.62 8.71 -8.08
N VAL A 136 -1.06 9.49 -9.01
CA VAL A 136 -0.07 9.01 -9.99
C VAL A 136 1.16 8.45 -9.25
N ALA A 137 1.72 9.23 -8.31
CA ALA A 137 2.83 8.78 -7.48
C ALA A 137 2.51 7.50 -6.69
N PHE A 138 1.28 7.37 -6.20
CA PHE A 138 0.82 6.15 -5.52
C PHE A 138 0.82 4.94 -6.46
N TYR A 139 0.28 5.05 -7.68
CA TYR A 139 0.28 3.95 -8.64
C TYR A 139 1.69 3.53 -9.03
N LEU A 140 2.52 4.49 -9.43
CA LEU A 140 3.91 4.22 -9.85
C LEU A 140 4.75 3.63 -8.72
N ARG A 141 4.64 4.13 -7.50
CA ARG A 141 5.32 3.58 -6.33
C ARG A 141 4.87 2.15 -6.01
N THR A 142 3.59 1.87 -6.17
CA THR A 142 3.04 0.52 -5.95
C THR A 142 3.52 -0.45 -7.02
N LEU A 143 3.54 -0.04 -8.29
CA LEU A 143 4.11 -0.85 -9.38
C LEU A 143 5.60 -1.09 -9.18
N ARG A 144 6.37 -0.07 -8.76
CA ARG A 144 7.78 -0.23 -8.41
C ARG A 144 7.98 -1.26 -7.29
N THR A 145 7.11 -1.26 -6.29
CA THR A 145 7.15 -2.27 -5.22
C THR A 145 6.89 -3.68 -5.76
N LEU A 146 5.93 -3.84 -6.67
CA LEU A 146 5.63 -5.13 -7.30
C LEU A 146 6.77 -5.59 -8.22
N TYR A 147 7.36 -4.66 -8.99
CA TYR A 147 8.53 -4.94 -9.84
C TYR A 147 9.73 -5.39 -9.01
N ASN A 148 10.07 -4.67 -7.93
CA ASN A 148 11.17 -5.04 -7.05
C ASN A 148 10.96 -6.43 -6.43
N LYS A 149 9.72 -6.81 -6.09
CA LYS A 149 9.42 -8.18 -5.65
C LYS A 149 9.65 -9.23 -6.74
N ALA A 150 9.42 -8.89 -7.99
CA ALA A 150 9.74 -9.78 -9.11
C ALA A 150 11.26 -9.91 -9.29
N VAL A 151 12.02 -8.82 -9.09
CA VAL A 151 13.49 -8.86 -9.07
C VAL A 151 14.01 -9.75 -7.93
N GLU A 152 13.50 -9.56 -6.71
CA GLU A 152 13.83 -10.40 -5.54
C GLU A 152 13.52 -11.89 -5.78
N ALA A 153 12.44 -12.18 -6.50
CA ALA A 153 12.04 -13.53 -6.88
C ALA A 153 12.82 -14.10 -8.09
N GLY A 154 13.73 -13.32 -8.67
CA GLY A 154 14.51 -13.73 -9.87
C GLY A 154 13.70 -13.76 -11.18
N GLN A 155 12.50 -13.14 -11.20
CA GLN A 155 11.57 -13.15 -12.34
C GLN A 155 11.69 -11.88 -13.22
N ALA A 156 12.31 -10.83 -12.71
CA ALA A 156 12.55 -9.60 -13.43
C ALA A 156 14.03 -9.21 -13.37
N PRO A 157 14.58 -8.59 -14.42
CA PRO A 157 15.93 -8.04 -14.36
C PRO A 157 15.97 -6.84 -13.41
N PRO A 158 17.08 -6.63 -12.67
CA PRO A 158 17.25 -5.45 -11.82
C PRO A 158 17.53 -4.22 -12.69
N ASN A 159 16.47 -3.54 -13.12
CA ASN A 159 16.52 -2.33 -13.92
C ASN A 159 15.84 -1.16 -13.17
N ASP A 160 16.37 0.04 -13.35
CA ASP A 160 15.76 1.27 -12.82
C ASP A 160 14.77 1.88 -13.83
N ILE A 161 13.68 1.14 -14.08
CA ILE A 161 12.63 1.59 -15.01
C ILE A 161 11.76 2.72 -14.46
N PHE A 162 11.87 3.03 -13.16
CA PHE A 162 11.11 4.08 -12.48
C PHE A 162 11.93 5.36 -12.20
N ALA A 163 13.15 5.49 -12.74
CA ALA A 163 14.05 6.63 -12.46
C ALA A 163 13.46 7.99 -12.83
N HIS A 164 12.71 8.06 -13.95
CA HIS A 164 12.25 9.31 -14.55
C HIS A 164 10.76 9.58 -14.31
N VAL A 165 10.12 8.78 -13.47
CA VAL A 165 8.70 8.96 -13.14
C VAL A 165 8.48 9.40 -11.71
N GLN A 166 7.38 10.10 -11.47
CA GLN A 166 7.06 10.65 -10.16
C GLN A 166 6.61 9.56 -9.19
N THR A 167 7.48 9.13 -8.30
CA THR A 167 7.14 8.19 -7.23
C THR A 167 7.00 8.85 -5.85
N SER A 168 7.38 10.11 -5.69
CA SER A 168 7.28 10.88 -4.45
C SER A 168 5.99 11.69 -4.37
N ASN A 169 5.48 11.89 -3.15
CA ASN A 169 4.31 12.73 -2.94
C ASN A 169 4.68 14.21 -2.99
N VAL A 170 3.83 15.01 -3.64
CA VAL A 170 3.86 16.46 -3.55
C VAL A 170 3.14 16.89 -2.27
N ARG A 171 3.68 17.89 -1.60
CA ARG A 171 3.04 18.48 -0.41
C ARG A 171 1.69 19.08 -0.79
N THR A 172 0.66 18.70 -0.04
CA THR A 172 -0.67 19.29 -0.16
C THR A 172 -0.96 20.18 1.04
N ALA A 173 -1.81 21.18 0.85
CA ALA A 173 -2.29 22.02 1.94
C ALA A 173 -3.00 21.13 2.99
N LYS A 174 -2.61 21.29 4.25
CA LYS A 174 -3.28 20.61 5.36
C LYS A 174 -4.64 21.28 5.60
N ARG A 175 -5.69 20.49 5.59
CA ARG A 175 -7.07 20.94 5.86
C ARG A 175 -7.40 20.80 7.36
N ALA A 176 -6.51 21.28 8.23
CA ALA A 176 -6.76 21.31 9.66
C ALA A 176 -7.81 22.39 9.96
N ILE A 177 -8.82 22.05 10.76
CA ILE A 177 -9.81 23.00 11.26
C ILE A 177 -9.39 23.52 12.64
N THR A 178 -9.88 24.67 13.02
CA THR A 178 -9.55 25.30 14.31
C THR A 178 -10.38 24.69 15.46
N VAL A 179 -9.91 24.85 16.70
CA VAL A 179 -10.70 24.47 17.89
C VAL A 179 -12.03 25.24 17.95
N LYS A 180 -12.10 26.47 17.41
CA LYS A 180 -13.34 27.24 17.30
C LYS A 180 -14.35 26.53 16.39
N ASP A 181 -13.90 25.98 15.27
CA ASP A 181 -14.77 25.25 14.35
C ASP A 181 -15.22 23.92 14.95
N ILE A 182 -14.35 23.21 15.68
CA ILE A 182 -14.75 22.01 16.43
C ILE A 182 -15.86 22.33 17.43
N ARG A 183 -15.76 23.44 18.18
CA ARG A 183 -16.79 23.88 19.10
C ARG A 183 -18.11 24.27 18.41
N LYS A 184 -18.05 24.79 17.17
CA LYS A 184 -19.26 25.03 16.38
C LYS A 184 -19.92 23.72 16.00
N ILE A 185 -19.14 22.75 15.51
CA ILE A 185 -19.63 21.39 15.16
C ILE A 185 -20.28 20.73 16.39
N GLU A 186 -19.67 20.83 17.57
CA GLU A 186 -20.20 20.31 18.83
C GLU A 186 -21.57 20.89 19.17
N LYS A 187 -21.78 22.19 18.91
CA LYS A 187 -23.01 22.92 19.25
C LYS A 187 -24.09 22.90 18.16
N LEU A 188 -23.85 22.21 17.04
CA LEU A 188 -24.85 22.13 15.99
C LEU A 188 -26.12 21.46 16.50
N ASP A 189 -27.27 22.10 16.24
CA ASP A 189 -28.56 21.52 16.48
C ASP A 189 -28.90 20.56 15.34
N LEU A 190 -28.75 19.28 15.62
CA LEU A 190 -28.98 18.19 14.66
C LEU A 190 -30.08 17.30 15.18
N PRO A 191 -30.98 16.77 14.32
CA PRO A 191 -32.01 15.84 14.74
C PRO A 191 -31.40 14.65 15.49
N THR A 192 -31.86 14.39 16.68
CA THR A 192 -31.41 13.30 17.55
C THR A 192 -31.47 11.96 16.79
N ASP A 193 -30.45 11.10 16.95
CA ASP A 193 -30.30 9.79 16.31
C ASP A 193 -30.22 9.83 14.77
N SER A 194 -30.11 11.01 14.18
CA SER A 194 -29.91 11.13 12.74
C SER A 194 -28.52 10.65 12.33
N SER A 195 -28.34 10.37 11.01
CA SER A 195 -27.03 10.02 10.46
C SER A 195 -26.01 11.17 10.55
N LEU A 196 -26.48 12.43 10.58
CA LEU A 196 -25.66 13.61 10.80
C LEU A 196 -25.17 13.68 12.24
N ASP A 197 -26.08 13.49 13.18
CA ASP A 197 -25.79 13.47 14.62
C ASP A 197 -24.76 12.37 14.96
N LYS A 198 -24.97 11.15 14.44
CA LYS A 198 -23.99 10.06 14.58
C LYS A 198 -22.63 10.40 13.95
N ALA A 199 -22.60 11.02 12.78
CA ALA A 199 -21.35 11.40 12.12
C ALA A 199 -20.59 12.48 12.93
N ARG A 200 -21.31 13.47 13.49
CA ARG A 200 -20.75 14.47 14.41
C ARG A 200 -20.14 13.79 15.63
N ASP A 201 -20.87 12.90 16.30
CA ASP A 201 -20.41 12.23 17.52
C ASP A 201 -19.15 11.39 17.26
N LEU A 202 -19.08 10.64 16.15
CA LEU A 202 -17.91 9.88 15.76
C LEU A 202 -16.70 10.78 15.44
N PHE A 203 -16.93 11.93 14.82
CA PHE A 203 -15.88 12.92 14.57
C PHE A 203 -15.34 13.51 15.87
N LEU A 204 -16.21 13.96 16.76
CA LEU A 204 -15.85 14.53 18.06
C LEU A 204 -15.12 13.49 18.92
N LEU A 205 -15.60 12.26 18.93
CA LEU A 205 -14.92 11.18 19.66
C LEU A 205 -13.51 10.91 19.11
N SER A 206 -13.34 10.88 17.77
CA SER A 206 -12.01 10.78 17.16
C SER A 206 -11.10 11.92 17.60
N PHE A 207 -11.61 13.16 17.66
CA PHE A 207 -10.87 14.32 18.13
C PHE A 207 -10.45 14.17 19.60
N TYR A 208 -11.36 13.83 20.49
CA TYR A 208 -11.07 13.62 21.91
C TYR A 208 -10.10 12.45 22.13
N LEU A 209 -10.19 11.40 21.30
CA LEU A 209 -9.25 10.28 21.26
C LEU A 209 -7.93 10.64 20.52
N ARG A 210 -7.56 11.93 20.50
CA ARG A 210 -6.31 12.44 19.90
C ARG A 210 -6.10 12.06 18.44
N GLY A 211 -7.17 12.02 17.66
CA GLY A 211 -7.13 11.67 16.24
C GLY A 211 -7.04 10.16 15.99
N MET A 212 -7.66 9.35 16.84
CA MET A 212 -7.76 7.92 16.62
C MET A 212 -8.37 7.64 15.26
N ALA A 213 -7.71 6.75 14.49
CA ALA A 213 -8.18 6.39 13.16
C ALA A 213 -9.54 5.67 13.23
N PHE A 214 -10.40 5.88 12.23
CA PHE A 214 -11.74 5.29 12.21
C PHE A 214 -11.75 3.77 12.39
N VAL A 215 -10.79 3.09 11.77
CA VAL A 215 -10.63 1.63 11.94
C VAL A 215 -10.32 1.26 13.40
N ASP A 216 -9.51 2.03 14.11
CA ASP A 216 -9.17 1.75 15.50
C ASP A 216 -10.39 1.99 16.40
N MET A 217 -11.18 3.08 16.15
CA MET A 217 -12.45 3.31 16.84
C MET A 217 -13.47 2.21 16.59
N ALA A 218 -13.57 1.71 15.35
CA ALA A 218 -14.53 0.66 14.99
C ALA A 218 -14.30 -0.65 15.75
N PHE A 219 -13.04 -0.94 16.08
CA PHE A 219 -12.66 -2.16 16.79
C PHE A 219 -12.37 -1.94 18.28
N LEU A 220 -12.61 -0.73 18.81
CA LEU A 220 -12.39 -0.41 20.21
C LEU A 220 -13.39 -1.15 21.09
N LYS A 221 -12.88 -2.02 21.98
CA LYS A 221 -13.70 -2.88 22.85
C LYS A 221 -14.03 -2.20 24.17
N LYS A 222 -15.12 -2.61 24.79
CA LYS A 222 -15.47 -2.21 26.17
C LYS A 222 -14.36 -2.57 27.17
N THR A 223 -13.64 -3.68 26.93
CA THR A 223 -12.50 -4.13 27.76
C THR A 223 -11.26 -3.29 27.62
N ASP A 224 -11.14 -2.44 26.60
CA ASP A 224 -10.00 -1.55 26.39
C ASP A 224 -10.07 -0.29 27.25
N LEU A 225 -11.28 -0.01 27.83
CA LEU A 225 -11.49 1.07 28.77
C LEU A 225 -11.41 0.54 30.21
N LYS A 226 -10.37 0.92 30.94
CA LYS A 226 -10.13 0.51 32.33
C LYS A 226 -9.53 1.64 33.14
N CYS A 227 -10.00 1.82 34.36
CA CYS A 227 -9.43 2.79 35.32
C CYS A 227 -9.28 4.21 34.74
N GLY A 228 -10.27 4.67 33.93
CA GLY A 228 -10.21 5.99 33.33
C GLY A 228 -9.21 6.16 32.17
N LEU A 229 -8.70 5.04 31.62
CA LEU A 229 -7.78 5.03 30.47
C LEU A 229 -8.33 4.09 29.40
N VAL A 230 -8.21 4.53 28.14
CA VAL A 230 -8.33 3.65 26.96
C VAL A 230 -6.94 3.18 26.57
N SER A 231 -6.73 1.87 26.58
CA SER A 231 -5.49 1.24 26.16
C SER A 231 -5.76 0.33 24.96
N TYR A 232 -5.16 0.64 23.80
CA TYR A 232 -5.39 -0.12 22.57
C TYR A 232 -4.11 -0.23 21.74
N ASN A 233 -4.04 -1.28 20.91
CA ASN A 233 -2.98 -1.44 19.94
C ASN A 233 -3.45 -0.89 18.58
N ARG A 234 -2.75 0.12 18.08
CA ARG A 234 -3.04 0.69 16.75
C ARG A 234 -2.94 -0.38 15.67
N ARG A 235 -4.01 -0.61 14.92
CA ARG A 235 -4.08 -1.71 13.93
C ARG A 235 -3.05 -1.60 12.81
N LYS A 236 -2.66 -0.38 12.44
CA LYS A 236 -1.70 -0.14 11.35
C LYS A 236 -0.24 -0.41 11.75
N THR A 237 0.15 -0.07 12.98
CA THR A 237 1.55 -0.06 13.44
C THR A 237 1.81 -0.98 14.61
N HIS A 238 0.77 -1.58 15.19
CA HIS A 238 0.78 -2.41 16.40
C HIS A 238 1.36 -1.71 17.64
N GLN A 239 1.48 -0.37 17.59
CA GLN A 239 1.91 0.44 18.72
C GLN A 239 0.81 0.48 19.77
N ASN A 240 1.16 0.23 21.04
CA ASN A 240 0.25 0.41 22.16
C ASN A 240 0.12 1.90 22.46
N LEU A 241 -1.10 2.37 22.60
CA LEU A 241 -1.46 3.75 22.90
C LEU A 241 -2.41 3.80 24.10
N ASN A 242 -2.14 4.74 25.03
CA ASN A 242 -2.94 5.00 26.19
C ASN A 242 -3.49 6.42 26.12
N ILE A 243 -4.80 6.57 26.28
CA ILE A 243 -5.50 7.86 26.22
C ILE A 243 -6.35 7.99 27.46
N GLU A 244 -6.23 9.13 28.15
CA GLU A 244 -7.08 9.46 29.28
C GLU A 244 -8.53 9.60 28.82
N TRP A 245 -9.45 8.97 29.60
CA TRP A 245 -10.86 9.00 29.31
C TRP A 245 -11.51 10.24 29.91
N MET A 246 -12.14 11.06 29.10
CA MET A 246 -12.73 12.34 29.49
C MET A 246 -14.26 12.30 29.49
N LYS A 247 -14.90 13.16 30.31
CA LYS A 247 -16.35 13.28 30.39
C LYS A 247 -17.08 13.41 29.04
N PRO A 248 -16.60 14.22 28.06
CA PRO A 248 -17.24 14.32 26.75
C PRO A 248 -17.25 12.99 25.98
N MET A 249 -16.21 12.16 26.13
CA MET A 249 -16.18 10.83 25.52
C MET A 249 -17.25 9.93 26.14
N GLN A 250 -17.38 9.96 27.46
CA GLN A 250 -18.39 9.17 28.18
C GLN A 250 -19.79 9.56 27.72
N ALA A 251 -20.11 10.85 27.64
CA ALA A 251 -21.41 11.33 27.19
C ALA A 251 -21.80 10.81 25.79
N ILE A 252 -20.80 10.72 24.87
CA ILE A 252 -21.03 10.13 23.55
C ILE A 252 -21.30 8.64 23.65
N ILE A 253 -20.53 7.90 24.44
CA ILE A 253 -20.72 6.45 24.59
C ILE A 253 -22.06 6.12 25.25
N ASP A 254 -22.46 6.87 26.29
CA ASP A 254 -23.74 6.67 27.00
C ASP A 254 -24.93 6.82 26.04
N LYS A 255 -24.87 7.74 25.09
CA LYS A 255 -25.87 7.92 24.04
C LYS A 255 -26.11 6.66 23.20
N TYR A 256 -25.06 5.84 23.02
CA TYR A 256 -25.13 4.61 22.23
C TYR A 256 -25.18 3.33 23.08
N ALA A 257 -25.36 3.44 24.42
CA ALA A 257 -25.30 2.31 25.34
C ALA A 257 -26.26 1.19 24.97
N GLU A 258 -27.52 1.52 24.65
CA GLU A 258 -28.55 0.53 24.27
C GLU A 258 -28.21 -0.14 22.94
N GLN A 259 -27.69 0.62 21.94
CA GLN A 259 -27.31 0.07 20.63
C GLN A 259 -26.11 -0.88 20.74
N THR A 260 -25.26 -0.70 21.72
CA THR A 260 -24.02 -1.50 21.91
C THR A 260 -24.18 -2.56 23.02
N LYS A 261 -25.36 -2.71 23.65
CA LYS A 261 -25.58 -3.58 24.81
C LYS A 261 -25.02 -5.01 24.58
N GLU A 262 -25.40 -5.63 23.48
CA GLU A 262 -24.99 -6.98 23.09
C GLU A 262 -23.66 -7.03 22.32
N SER A 263 -23.02 -5.89 22.06
CA SER A 263 -21.78 -5.80 21.31
C SER A 263 -20.57 -5.78 22.24
N PRO A 264 -19.44 -6.41 21.88
CA PRO A 264 -18.20 -6.27 22.63
C PRO A 264 -17.54 -4.90 22.43
N TYR A 265 -18.00 -4.11 21.44
CA TYR A 265 -17.42 -2.84 21.08
C TYR A 265 -18.06 -1.66 21.80
N LEU A 266 -17.30 -0.57 21.96
CA LEU A 266 -17.77 0.67 22.59
C LEU A 266 -18.72 1.46 21.70
N LEU A 267 -18.62 1.34 20.38
CA LEU A 267 -19.36 2.14 19.41
C LEU A 267 -20.24 1.27 18.52
N PRO A 268 -21.41 1.79 18.08
CA PRO A 268 -22.32 1.08 17.19
C PRO A 268 -21.83 1.09 15.72
N ILE A 269 -20.55 0.75 15.51
CA ILE A 269 -19.92 0.62 14.19
C ILE A 269 -19.90 -0.86 13.81
N LEU A 270 -19.55 -1.72 14.76
CA LEU A 270 -19.53 -3.18 14.62
C LEU A 270 -20.38 -3.81 15.75
N THR A 271 -21.01 -4.93 15.44
CA THR A 271 -21.82 -5.70 16.41
C THR A 271 -21.08 -6.93 16.95
N GLY A 272 -20.01 -7.34 16.25
CA GLY A 272 -19.27 -8.59 16.52
C GLY A 272 -19.86 -9.83 15.84
N LYS A 273 -20.95 -9.68 15.07
CA LYS A 273 -21.64 -10.75 14.34
C LYS A 273 -21.48 -10.65 12.82
N GLU A 274 -20.69 -9.69 12.34
CA GLU A 274 -20.47 -9.46 10.91
C GLU A 274 -19.70 -10.61 10.27
N SER A 275 -20.14 -11.07 9.09
CA SER A 275 -19.38 -12.01 8.25
C SER A 275 -18.06 -11.40 7.74
N SER A 276 -18.03 -10.08 7.51
CA SER A 276 -16.85 -9.31 7.12
C SER A 276 -16.79 -7.98 7.90
N PRO A 277 -16.12 -7.96 9.05
CA PRO A 277 -15.95 -6.73 9.84
C PRO A 277 -15.27 -5.61 9.06
N TYR A 278 -14.36 -5.95 8.14
CA TYR A 278 -13.70 -4.98 7.27
C TYR A 278 -14.71 -4.24 6.39
N THR A 279 -15.56 -4.96 5.68
CA THR A 279 -16.58 -4.37 4.81
C THR A 279 -17.60 -3.56 5.61
N ALA A 280 -17.99 -4.07 6.78
CA ALA A 280 -18.96 -3.40 7.65
C ALA A 280 -18.44 -2.03 8.12
N TYR A 281 -17.25 -1.95 8.72
CA TYR A 281 -16.75 -0.65 9.19
C TYR A 281 -16.48 0.32 8.04
N ARG A 282 -16.00 -0.17 6.86
CA ARG A 282 -15.78 0.68 5.69
C ARG A 282 -17.07 1.33 5.18
N LYS A 283 -18.19 0.62 5.24
CA LYS A 283 -19.51 1.16 4.90
C LYS A 283 -19.90 2.30 5.85
N VAL A 284 -19.72 2.09 7.16
CA VAL A 284 -20.01 3.13 8.17
C VAL A 284 -19.07 4.31 8.02
N GLU A 285 -17.78 4.09 7.80
CA GLU A 285 -16.79 5.15 7.55
C GLU A 285 -17.16 6.01 6.34
N HIS A 286 -17.54 5.36 5.22
CA HIS A 286 -17.98 6.08 4.02
C HIS A 286 -19.20 6.96 4.29
N ASN A 287 -20.22 6.40 4.96
CA ASN A 287 -21.43 7.15 5.33
C ASN A 287 -21.12 8.30 6.30
N THR A 288 -20.26 8.06 7.29
CA THR A 288 -19.79 9.11 8.22
C THR A 288 -19.09 10.24 7.47
N ASN A 289 -18.16 9.93 6.56
CA ASN A 289 -17.46 10.94 5.77
C ASN A 289 -18.42 11.73 4.84
N TYR A 290 -19.43 11.07 4.28
CA TYR A 290 -20.46 11.74 3.48
C TYR A 290 -21.27 12.75 4.32
N ASN A 291 -21.69 12.35 5.53
CA ASN A 291 -22.45 13.22 6.44
C ASN A 291 -21.57 14.35 7.01
N LEU A 292 -20.29 14.09 7.28
CA LEU A 292 -19.35 15.15 7.71
C LEU A 292 -19.15 16.23 6.64
N LYS A 293 -19.22 15.90 5.35
CA LYS A 293 -19.22 16.92 4.28
C LYS A 293 -20.44 17.84 4.40
N LYS A 294 -21.62 17.27 4.62
CA LYS A 294 -22.86 18.07 4.82
C LYS A 294 -22.78 18.94 6.05
N ILE A 295 -22.21 18.45 7.15
CA ILE A 295 -21.95 19.24 8.36
C ILE A 295 -21.01 20.41 8.07
N GLY A 296 -20.02 20.20 7.22
CA GLY A 296 -19.07 21.26 6.82
C GLY A 296 -19.67 22.33 5.90
N GLU A 297 -20.85 22.09 5.34
CA GLU A 297 -21.61 23.02 4.49
C GLU A 297 -22.65 23.83 5.30
N MET A 298 -22.89 23.46 6.56
CA MET A 298 -23.76 24.15 7.53
C MET A 298 -23.01 25.25 8.25
#